data_b529bfc0492a90d3147932077a54e32d
#
_entry.id   b529bfc0492a90d3147932077a54e32d
#
_cell.length_a   1.000
_cell.length_b   1.000
_cell.length_c   1.000
_cell.angle_alpha   90.00
_cell.angle_beta   90.00
_cell.angle_gamma   90.00
#
_symmetry.space_group_name_H-M   'P 1'
#
loop_
_entity.id
_entity.type
_entity.pdbx_description
1 polymer ?
#
loop_
_entity_poly.entity_id
_entity_poly.type
_entity_poly.pdbx_seq_one_letter_code
_entity_poly.pdbx_strand_id
1 'polypeptide(L)'
;LGARAADSASAQEPQTNTEPGRLTATARRIPVWALPAAALFLAASPIFVPGSQQPLASLGNAQFTASALTTTDQMKQDAVQKVPEGVSVASDLSILTQLIPGRTVYWIGHTGEPAPDYVVIDRRSNSWGGNPPTNAAQYAADRYGHSYAKYATVGTIDIVRRVD
;
A
#
# COMPACT_ATOMS: atom_id res chain seq x y z
N LEU A 1 27.63 61.61 -8.63
CA LEU A 1 29.10 61.69 -8.48
C LEU A 1 29.65 60.38 -7.93
N GLY A 2 30.59 59.74 -8.66
CA GLY A 2 31.42 58.66 -8.13
C GLY A 2 31.44 57.42 -8.99
N ALA A 3 32.04 57.49 -10.17
CA ALA A 3 32.52 56.37 -10.96
C ALA A 3 33.83 55.81 -10.38
N ARG A 4 34.03 54.49 -10.51
CA ARG A 4 35.32 53.80 -10.69
C ARG A 4 34.98 52.33 -10.92
N ALA A 5 35.13 51.84 -12.14
CA ALA A 5 36.28 51.46 -12.94
C ALA A 5 37.06 50.28 -12.35
N ALA A 6 36.88 49.18 -13.08
CA ALA A 6 37.86 48.17 -13.55
C ALA A 6 38.82 47.53 -12.56
N ASP A 7 38.83 46.20 -12.50
CA ASP A 7 40.08 45.53 -12.86
C ASP A 7 39.85 44.11 -13.37
N SER A 8 40.36 43.87 -14.56
CA SER A 8 40.38 42.59 -15.24
C SER A 8 41.58 41.79 -14.74
N ALA A 9 41.38 40.70 -14.11
CA ALA A 9 42.41 39.71 -13.83
C ALA A 9 42.21 38.47 -14.69
N SER A 10 42.90 38.42 -15.80
CA SER A 10 43.13 37.22 -16.62
C SER A 10 43.82 36.15 -15.79
N ALA A 11 43.16 35.10 -15.43
CA ALA A 11 43.76 33.88 -14.90
C ALA A 11 43.97 32.92 -16.06
N GLN A 12 45.20 32.70 -16.34
CA GLN A 12 45.81 31.82 -17.34
C GLN A 12 45.51 30.36 -16.97
N GLU A 13 44.81 29.63 -17.84
CA GLU A 13 44.65 28.18 -17.72
C GLU A 13 45.97 27.48 -17.95
N PRO A 14 46.37 26.56 -17.09
CA PRO A 14 47.47 25.66 -17.40
C PRO A 14 46.98 24.57 -18.34
N GLN A 15 47.42 24.60 -19.58
CA GLN A 15 47.27 23.50 -20.53
C GLN A 15 48.10 22.30 -20.02
N THR A 16 47.43 21.33 -19.45
CA THR A 16 48.03 20.01 -19.26
C THR A 16 47.89 19.22 -20.54
N ASN A 17 48.96 19.14 -21.30
CA ASN A 17 49.14 18.17 -22.37
C ASN A 17 49.15 16.77 -21.77
N THR A 18 47.98 16.12 -21.78
CA THR A 18 47.91 14.70 -21.51
C THR A 18 48.04 13.98 -22.85
N GLU A 19 49.18 13.41 -23.10
CA GLU A 19 49.37 12.47 -24.20
C GLU A 19 48.33 11.35 -24.15
N PRO A 20 47.73 10.97 -25.28
CA PRO A 20 46.84 9.83 -25.32
C PRO A 20 47.66 8.54 -25.16
N GLY A 21 47.81 8.09 -23.93
CA GLY A 21 48.32 6.76 -23.64
C GLY A 21 47.47 5.73 -24.43
N ARG A 22 48.13 5.08 -25.39
CA ARG A 22 47.55 3.92 -26.10
C ARG A 22 47.23 2.85 -25.09
N LEU A 23 45.98 2.84 -24.63
CA LEU A 23 45.40 1.68 -23.96
C LEU A 23 45.30 0.58 -25.03
N THR A 24 46.28 -0.28 -25.09
CA THR A 24 46.13 -1.58 -25.77
C THR A 24 45.11 -2.37 -24.97
N ALA A 25 43.84 -2.19 -25.32
CA ALA A 25 42.76 -3.03 -24.83
C ALA A 25 43.00 -4.44 -25.37
N THR A 26 43.66 -5.26 -24.58
CA THR A 26 43.71 -6.69 -24.80
C THR A 26 42.24 -7.17 -24.65
N ALA A 27 41.53 -7.25 -25.76
CA ALA A 27 40.19 -7.75 -25.81
C ALA A 27 40.21 -9.23 -25.40
N ARG A 28 40.10 -9.45 -24.08
CA ARG A 28 39.97 -10.77 -23.52
C ARG A 28 38.60 -11.28 -24.00
N ARG A 29 38.66 -12.20 -24.97
CA ARG A 29 37.42 -12.84 -25.52
C ARG A 29 36.72 -13.48 -24.36
N ILE A 30 35.61 -12.86 -23.91
CA ILE A 30 34.70 -13.44 -22.92
C ILE A 30 34.04 -14.62 -23.63
N PRO A 31 34.16 -15.85 -23.12
CA PRO A 31 33.56 -16.99 -23.75
C PRO A 31 32.02 -16.81 -23.77
N VAL A 32 31.41 -17.11 -24.92
CA VAL A 32 29.99 -16.83 -25.19
C VAL A 32 29.05 -17.44 -24.13
N TRP A 33 29.47 -18.51 -23.49
CA TRP A 33 28.69 -19.11 -22.38
C TRP A 33 28.74 -18.32 -21.06
N ALA A 34 29.68 -17.38 -20.90
CA ALA A 34 29.76 -16.59 -19.68
C ALA A 34 28.67 -15.51 -19.58
N LEU A 35 28.10 -15.08 -20.71
CA LEU A 35 27.02 -14.09 -20.72
C LEU A 35 25.70 -14.59 -20.10
N PRO A 36 25.20 -15.80 -20.45
CA PRO A 36 23.99 -16.32 -19.83
C PRO A 36 24.21 -16.65 -18.33
N ALA A 37 25.42 -17.10 -17.95
CA ALA A 37 25.72 -17.35 -16.54
C ALA A 37 25.73 -16.06 -15.71
N ALA A 38 26.30 -14.96 -16.25
CA ALA A 38 26.27 -13.66 -15.59
C ALA A 38 24.84 -13.08 -15.47
N ALA A 39 24.01 -13.26 -16.50
CA ALA A 39 22.62 -12.83 -16.45
C ALA A 39 21.80 -13.58 -15.40
N LEU A 40 22.02 -14.90 -15.28
CA LEU A 40 21.37 -15.72 -14.25
C LEU A 40 21.82 -15.32 -12.84
N PHE A 41 23.10 -14.99 -12.65
CA PHE A 41 23.63 -14.56 -11.36
C PHE A 41 23.09 -13.19 -10.97
N LEU A 42 22.97 -12.25 -11.91
CA LEU A 42 22.37 -10.94 -11.67
C LEU A 42 20.88 -11.02 -11.35
N ALA A 43 20.15 -11.94 -11.98
CA ALA A 43 18.72 -12.15 -11.70
C ALA A 43 18.48 -12.81 -10.33
N ALA A 44 19.40 -13.67 -9.89
CA ALA A 44 19.30 -14.36 -8.61
C ALA A 44 19.89 -13.56 -7.42
N SER A 45 20.78 -12.58 -7.68
CA SER A 45 21.45 -11.78 -6.63
C SER A 45 20.49 -11.16 -5.62
N PRO A 46 19.33 -10.62 -6.03
CA PRO A 46 18.38 -10.05 -5.09
C PRO A 46 17.83 -11.05 -4.06
N ILE A 47 17.85 -12.34 -4.37
CA ILE A 47 17.27 -13.38 -3.50
C ILE A 47 18.23 -13.75 -2.38
N PHE A 48 19.55 -13.58 -2.60
CA PHE A 48 20.59 -14.04 -1.69
C PHE A 48 21.28 -12.93 -0.88
N VAL A 49 20.87 -11.67 -1.00
CA VAL A 49 21.46 -10.58 -0.21
C VAL A 49 20.83 -10.57 1.18
N PRO A 50 21.57 -10.91 2.25
CA PRO A 50 21.05 -10.88 3.62
C PRO A 50 20.64 -9.45 4.01
N GLY A 51 19.44 -9.28 4.55
CA GLY A 51 18.95 -7.99 5.03
C GLY A 51 18.30 -7.12 3.96
N SER A 52 18.16 -7.57 2.70
CA SER A 52 17.41 -6.84 1.71
C SER A 52 15.91 -6.92 2.01
N GLN A 53 15.25 -5.78 2.07
CA GLN A 53 13.79 -5.64 2.17
C GLN A 53 13.08 -6.00 0.84
N GLN A 54 13.59 -7.02 0.16
CA GLN A 54 13.08 -7.36 -1.18
C GLN A 54 11.83 -8.22 -1.09
N PRO A 55 10.83 -7.97 -1.95
CA PRO A 55 9.56 -8.71 -1.92
C PRO A 55 9.74 -10.23 -2.01
N LEU A 56 10.74 -10.69 -2.77
CA LEU A 56 11.01 -12.13 -2.94
C LEU A 56 11.73 -12.77 -1.75
N ALA A 57 12.51 -12.00 -0.99
CA ALA A 57 13.15 -12.51 0.24
C ALA A 57 12.11 -12.84 1.33
N SER A 58 10.96 -12.17 1.31
CA SER A 58 9.86 -12.45 2.25
C SER A 58 9.12 -13.76 1.95
N LEU A 59 9.22 -14.31 0.73
CA LEU A 59 8.60 -15.60 0.39
C LEU A 59 9.21 -16.78 1.17
N GLY A 60 10.46 -16.67 1.60
CA GLY A 60 11.12 -17.66 2.44
C GLY A 60 10.85 -17.49 3.95
N ASN A 61 10.26 -16.38 4.36
CA ASN A 61 9.93 -16.14 5.75
C ASN A 61 8.64 -16.87 6.12
N ALA A 62 8.63 -17.49 7.31
CA ALA A 62 7.48 -18.21 7.86
C ALA A 62 6.18 -17.36 7.97
N GLN A 63 6.25 -16.08 7.69
CA GLN A 63 5.08 -15.18 7.62
C GLN A 63 4.13 -15.50 6.47
N PHE A 64 4.59 -16.21 5.42
CA PHE A 64 3.73 -16.74 4.35
C PHE A 64 3.22 -18.16 4.63
N THR A 65 3.80 -18.86 5.60
CA THR A 65 3.28 -20.14 6.04
C THR A 65 2.19 -19.87 7.06
N ALA A 66 0.92 -20.12 6.66
CA ALA A 66 -0.30 -20.15 7.48
C ALA A 66 -0.13 -19.46 8.85
N SER A 67 0.00 -18.13 8.86
CA SER A 67 -0.06 -17.36 10.09
C SER A 67 -1.37 -17.71 10.78
N ALA A 68 -1.29 -18.19 11.99
CA ALA A 68 -2.47 -18.23 12.85
C ALA A 68 -3.13 -16.86 12.76
N LEU A 69 -4.42 -16.84 12.40
CA LEU A 69 -5.19 -15.60 12.26
C LEU A 69 -4.93 -14.73 13.49
N THR A 70 -4.56 -13.49 13.28
CA THR A 70 -4.40 -12.56 14.40
C THR A 70 -5.75 -12.34 15.06
N THR A 71 -5.78 -11.91 16.32
CA THR A 71 -7.03 -11.54 17.02
C THR A 71 -7.84 -10.54 16.19
N THR A 72 -7.17 -9.64 15.47
CA THR A 72 -7.82 -8.66 14.58
C THR A 72 -8.48 -9.35 13.39
N ASP A 73 -7.83 -10.35 12.78
CA ASP A 73 -8.39 -11.08 11.64
C ASP A 73 -9.59 -11.93 12.07
N GLN A 74 -9.54 -12.53 13.25
CA GLN A 74 -10.66 -13.27 13.85
C GLN A 74 -11.87 -12.33 14.07
N MET A 75 -11.67 -11.15 14.67
CA MET A 75 -12.73 -10.16 14.84
C MET A 75 -13.37 -9.73 13.51
N LYS A 76 -12.57 -9.55 12.47
CA LYS A 76 -13.08 -9.23 11.13
C LYS A 76 -13.91 -10.37 10.55
N GLN A 77 -13.44 -11.61 10.65
CA GLN A 77 -14.21 -12.78 10.21
C GLN A 77 -15.53 -12.91 10.95
N ASP A 78 -15.52 -12.76 12.28
CA ASP A 78 -16.71 -12.80 13.09
C ASP A 78 -17.71 -11.69 12.71
N ALA A 79 -17.21 -10.50 12.40
CA ALA A 79 -18.03 -9.40 11.92
C ALA A 79 -18.66 -9.69 10.55
N VAL A 80 -17.89 -10.25 9.61
CA VAL A 80 -18.36 -10.66 8.28
C VAL A 80 -19.48 -11.70 8.39
N GLN A 81 -19.34 -12.68 9.29
CA GLN A 81 -20.36 -13.72 9.49
C GLN A 81 -21.69 -13.18 10.03
N LYS A 82 -21.68 -12.02 10.71
CA LYS A 82 -22.91 -11.39 11.19
C LYS A 82 -23.71 -10.65 10.11
N VAL A 83 -23.06 -10.27 9.01
CA VAL A 83 -23.74 -9.64 7.88
C VAL A 83 -24.30 -10.71 6.95
N PRO A 84 -25.62 -10.75 6.67
CA PRO A 84 -26.19 -11.76 5.78
C PRO A 84 -25.62 -11.72 4.38
N GLU A 85 -25.71 -12.82 3.65
CA GLU A 85 -25.45 -12.86 2.21
C GLU A 85 -26.65 -12.28 1.42
N GLY A 86 -26.37 -11.86 0.18
CA GLY A 86 -27.40 -11.32 -0.72
C GLY A 86 -27.80 -9.86 -0.43
N VAL A 87 -27.20 -9.21 0.56
CA VAL A 87 -27.50 -7.82 0.94
C VAL A 87 -26.48 -6.84 0.35
N SER A 88 -26.88 -5.56 0.33
CA SER A 88 -25.94 -4.46 0.06
C SER A 88 -25.28 -4.00 1.35
N VAL A 89 -23.96 -3.74 1.30
CA VAL A 89 -23.18 -3.33 2.47
C VAL A 89 -22.15 -2.26 2.10
N ALA A 90 -22.09 -1.19 2.88
CA ALA A 90 -20.99 -0.23 2.79
C ALA A 90 -19.99 -0.43 3.92
N SER A 91 -18.71 -0.28 3.63
CA SER A 91 -17.66 -0.52 4.61
C SER A 91 -16.44 0.35 4.37
N ASP A 92 -15.63 0.55 5.40
CA ASP A 92 -14.28 1.09 5.25
C ASP A 92 -13.32 0.05 4.63
N LEU A 93 -12.13 0.52 4.22
CA LEU A 93 -11.18 -0.32 3.48
C LEU A 93 -10.62 -1.49 4.30
N SER A 94 -10.68 -1.44 5.63
CA SER A 94 -10.03 -2.45 6.49
C SER A 94 -10.69 -3.82 6.43
N ILE A 95 -11.99 -3.89 6.10
CA ILE A 95 -12.80 -5.11 6.08
C ILE A 95 -13.52 -5.32 4.74
N LEU A 96 -13.46 -4.34 3.84
CA LEU A 96 -14.20 -4.31 2.58
C LEU A 96 -14.01 -5.59 1.77
N THR A 97 -12.78 -6.02 1.56
CA THR A 97 -12.46 -7.21 0.73
C THR A 97 -13.03 -8.51 1.29
N GLN A 98 -13.16 -8.60 2.60
CA GLN A 98 -13.71 -9.79 3.28
C GLN A 98 -15.24 -9.88 3.18
N LEU A 99 -15.91 -8.74 2.89
CA LEU A 99 -17.35 -8.67 2.71
C LEU A 99 -17.79 -9.01 1.28
N ILE A 100 -16.91 -8.94 0.28
CA ILE A 100 -17.22 -9.16 -1.14
C ILE A 100 -17.91 -10.52 -1.42
N PRO A 101 -17.47 -11.64 -0.83
CA PRO A 101 -18.14 -12.91 -1.10
C PRO A 101 -19.62 -12.87 -0.70
N GLY A 102 -20.52 -13.08 -1.70
CA GLY A 102 -21.94 -13.18 -1.49
C GLY A 102 -22.71 -11.87 -1.20
N ARG A 103 -22.07 -10.69 -1.34
CA ARG A 103 -22.69 -9.38 -1.04
C ARG A 103 -22.36 -8.34 -2.10
N THR A 104 -23.19 -7.31 -2.22
CA THR A 104 -22.90 -6.11 -3.01
C THR A 104 -22.21 -5.11 -2.09
N VAL A 105 -20.90 -4.86 -2.33
CA VAL A 105 -20.08 -4.09 -1.40
C VAL A 105 -19.72 -2.72 -2.00
N TYR A 106 -19.96 -1.68 -1.20
CA TYR A 106 -19.59 -0.29 -1.51
C TYR A 106 -18.51 0.21 -0.57
N TRP A 107 -17.63 1.05 -1.10
CA TRP A 107 -16.68 1.75 -0.24
C TRP A 107 -17.34 2.99 0.38
N ILE A 108 -17.34 3.06 1.70
CA ILE A 108 -17.94 4.16 2.46
C ILE A 108 -17.35 5.55 2.13
N GLY A 109 -16.14 5.62 1.58
CA GLY A 109 -15.52 6.86 1.12
C GLY A 109 -16.02 7.37 -0.23
N HIS A 110 -16.71 6.55 -1.03
CA HIS A 110 -17.23 6.92 -2.32
C HIS A 110 -18.61 7.58 -2.18
N THR A 111 -18.88 8.62 -2.99
CA THR A 111 -20.17 9.34 -3.01
C THR A 111 -21.00 8.92 -4.22
N GLY A 112 -22.34 8.94 -4.08
CA GLY A 112 -23.26 8.62 -5.17
C GLY A 112 -23.70 7.15 -5.19
N GLU A 113 -23.26 6.33 -4.26
CA GLU A 113 -23.74 4.97 -4.10
C GLU A 113 -25.14 4.95 -3.46
N PRO A 114 -25.97 3.94 -3.81
CA PRO A 114 -27.27 3.77 -3.18
C PRO A 114 -27.12 3.48 -1.69
N ALA A 115 -28.14 3.83 -0.91
CA ALA A 115 -28.17 3.54 0.51
C ALA A 115 -28.10 2.01 0.76
N PRO A 116 -27.06 1.51 1.44
CA PRO A 116 -26.88 0.08 1.66
C PRO A 116 -27.85 -0.44 2.76
N ASP A 117 -28.09 -1.75 2.76
CA ASP A 117 -28.87 -2.41 3.83
C ASP A 117 -28.08 -2.46 5.15
N TYR A 118 -26.74 -2.58 5.05
CA TYR A 118 -25.84 -2.60 6.19
C TYR A 118 -24.68 -1.63 6.01
N VAL A 119 -24.20 -1.07 7.12
CA VAL A 119 -22.93 -0.32 7.15
C VAL A 119 -22.04 -0.94 8.22
N VAL A 120 -20.79 -1.23 7.84
CA VAL A 120 -19.79 -1.87 8.71
C VAL A 120 -18.62 -0.90 8.88
N ILE A 121 -18.32 -0.54 10.11
CA ILE A 121 -17.32 0.47 10.47
C ILE A 121 -16.32 -0.16 11.46
N ASP A 122 -15.07 -0.33 11.03
CA ASP A 122 -13.98 -0.63 11.96
C ASP A 122 -13.38 0.68 12.48
N ARG A 123 -13.61 0.97 13.76
CA ARG A 123 -13.12 2.20 14.42
C ARG A 123 -11.59 2.29 14.47
N ARG A 124 -10.88 1.19 14.25
CA ARG A 124 -9.41 1.15 14.17
C ARG A 124 -8.87 1.28 12.75
N SER A 125 -9.76 1.39 11.76
CA SER A 125 -9.32 1.57 10.38
C SER A 125 -8.57 2.88 10.17
N ASN A 126 -7.45 2.81 9.48
CA ASN A 126 -6.68 3.99 9.07
C ASN A 126 -7.46 4.91 8.12
N SER A 127 -8.56 4.42 7.52
CA SER A 127 -9.44 5.21 6.66
C SER A 127 -10.03 6.43 7.36
N TRP A 128 -10.07 6.44 8.68
CA TRP A 128 -10.64 7.53 9.49
C TRP A 128 -9.65 8.63 9.86
N GLY A 129 -8.36 8.49 9.52
CA GLY A 129 -7.34 9.48 9.87
C GLY A 129 -7.26 9.79 11.38
N GLY A 130 -7.60 8.81 12.22
CA GLY A 130 -7.62 8.95 13.68
C GLY A 130 -8.95 9.45 14.28
N ASN A 131 -9.95 9.81 13.43
CA ASN A 131 -11.27 10.29 13.87
C ASN A 131 -12.41 9.36 13.43
N PRO A 132 -12.51 8.16 13.98
CA PRO A 132 -13.61 7.25 13.64
C PRO A 132 -14.95 7.79 14.15
N PRO A 133 -16.08 7.48 13.51
CA PRO A 133 -17.39 7.84 13.98
C PRO A 133 -17.64 7.28 15.40
N THR A 134 -18.08 8.13 16.31
CA THR A 134 -18.44 7.71 17.68
C THR A 134 -19.79 6.96 17.71
N ASN A 135 -20.68 7.27 16.77
CA ASN A 135 -21.97 6.61 16.58
C ASN A 135 -22.12 6.18 15.13
N ALA A 136 -21.95 4.88 14.85
CA ALA A 136 -22.04 4.32 13.52
C ALA A 136 -23.43 4.47 12.88
N ALA A 137 -24.50 4.39 13.68
CA ALA A 137 -25.87 4.53 13.18
C ALA A 137 -26.16 5.97 12.74
N GLN A 138 -25.74 6.95 13.55
CA GLN A 138 -25.88 8.35 13.20
C GLN A 138 -25.04 8.69 11.95
N TYR A 139 -23.80 8.24 11.90
CA TYR A 139 -22.93 8.42 10.73
C TYR A 139 -23.57 7.88 9.45
N ALA A 140 -24.14 6.66 9.50
CA ALA A 140 -24.82 6.05 8.37
C ALA A 140 -26.06 6.84 7.95
N ALA A 141 -26.85 7.30 8.92
CA ALA A 141 -28.05 8.09 8.67
C ALA A 141 -27.70 9.44 8.00
N ASP A 142 -26.71 10.15 8.53
CA ASP A 142 -26.28 11.44 7.98
C ASP A 142 -25.72 11.29 6.55
N ARG A 143 -25.06 10.15 6.28
CA ARG A 143 -24.42 9.91 4.99
C ARG A 143 -25.41 9.50 3.90
N TYR A 144 -26.36 8.62 4.21
CA TYR A 144 -27.24 7.99 3.23
C TYR A 144 -28.67 8.52 3.25
N GLY A 145 -29.02 9.37 4.21
CA GLY A 145 -30.35 9.97 4.32
C GLY A 145 -31.47 8.98 4.73
N HIS A 146 -31.09 7.86 5.30
CA HIS A 146 -31.98 6.79 5.78
C HIS A 146 -31.77 6.50 7.25
N SER A 147 -32.75 5.87 7.89
CA SER A 147 -32.63 5.49 9.30
C SER A 147 -31.81 4.22 9.45
N TYR A 148 -30.83 4.23 10.34
CA TYR A 148 -30.02 3.07 10.68
C TYR A 148 -30.07 2.80 12.18
N ALA A 149 -30.10 1.53 12.55
CA ALA A 149 -30.04 1.08 13.93
C ALA A 149 -28.82 0.15 14.13
N LYS A 150 -28.30 0.15 15.34
CA LYS A 150 -27.22 -0.77 15.72
C LYS A 150 -27.71 -2.20 15.58
N TYR A 151 -26.96 -3.00 14.81
CA TYR A 151 -27.26 -4.42 14.61
C TYR A 151 -26.35 -5.29 15.47
N ALA A 152 -25.04 -5.07 15.43
CA ALA A 152 -24.05 -5.80 16.23
C ALA A 152 -22.79 -4.97 16.46
N THR A 153 -21.97 -5.41 17.42
CA THR A 153 -20.60 -4.95 17.59
C THR A 153 -19.71 -6.16 17.81
N VAL A 154 -18.57 -6.20 17.12
CA VAL A 154 -17.53 -7.23 17.27
C VAL A 154 -16.20 -6.52 17.53
N GLY A 155 -15.79 -6.49 18.78
CA GLY A 155 -14.59 -5.74 19.18
C GLY A 155 -14.67 -4.25 18.81
N THR A 156 -13.87 -3.84 17.85
CA THR A 156 -13.83 -2.44 17.35
C THR A 156 -14.73 -2.21 16.14
N ILE A 157 -15.42 -3.23 15.66
CA ILE A 157 -16.23 -3.19 14.44
C ILE A 157 -17.70 -3.04 14.83
N ASP A 158 -18.30 -1.93 14.39
CA ASP A 158 -19.74 -1.67 14.55
C ASP A 158 -20.46 -2.02 13.24
N ILE A 159 -21.57 -2.72 13.37
CA ILE A 159 -22.46 -3.11 12.28
C ILE A 159 -23.81 -2.46 12.54
N VAL A 160 -24.27 -1.67 11.59
CA VAL A 160 -25.60 -1.04 11.63
C VAL A 160 -26.43 -1.50 10.44
N ARG A 161 -27.73 -1.55 10.61
CA ARG A 161 -28.70 -1.97 9.60
C ARG A 161 -29.70 -0.87 9.34
N ARG A 162 -30.08 -0.69 8.07
CA ARG A 162 -31.19 0.19 7.68
C ARG A 162 -32.51 -0.36 8.26
N VAL A 163 -33.37 0.56 8.73
CA VAL A 163 -34.62 0.22 9.43
C VAL A 163 -35.87 0.86 8.83
N ASP A 164 -35.72 1.62 7.75
CA ASP A 164 -36.79 2.21 6.94
C ASP A 164 -36.94 1.52 5.59
#